data_9df714fe09718e060f6a91872b02e20f
#
_entry.id   9df714fe09718e060f6a91872b02e20f
#
_cell.length_a   1.000
_cell.length_b   1.000
_cell.length_c   1.000
_cell.angle_alpha   90.00
_cell.angle_beta   90.00
_cell.angle_gamma   90.00
#
_symmetry.space_group_name_H-M   'P 1'
#
loop_
_entity.id
_entity.type
_entity.pdbx_description
1 polymer ?
#
loop_
_entity_poly.entity_id
_entity_poly.type
_entity_poly.pdbx_seq_one_letter_code
_entity_poly.pdbx_strand_id
1 'polypeptide(L)'
;MAKAHRPAFQEEAMRLPMYQVDAFTDSLFGGNPAAVCPLPAWLPDATMQAIAAENNLAETAFFVRDGNEYVLRWFTPTVEVDLCGHATLASGHVVFSFLEPQRETVGFRTLKAGTLTVSRRGDILVMDFPALPAKPRDPPAGLLAALGGTPREILGARDYLVVYDTAAEVAALKPDLAALGKVDCFAAIVTAPGEDGIDFVSRFFAPAQGVPEDPVTGSAHCTLVPYWAKRLGKIEFEARQVSRRGGALHCVLDGERVRIGGAAVTYLQGQIEV
;
A
#
# COMPACT_ATOMS: atom_id res chain seq x y z
N MET A 1 -12.67 -29.62 54.09
CA MET A 1 -11.84 -29.17 52.96
C MET A 1 -12.61 -28.14 52.17
N ALA A 2 -12.35 -26.85 52.39
CA ALA A 2 -13.03 -25.76 51.70
C ALA A 2 -12.33 -25.53 50.32
N LYS A 3 -13.09 -25.68 49.23
CA LYS A 3 -12.62 -25.30 47.90
C LYS A 3 -12.58 -23.76 47.82
N ALA A 4 -11.37 -23.22 47.70
CA ALA A 4 -11.17 -21.82 47.44
C ALA A 4 -11.77 -21.48 46.07
N HIS A 5 -12.81 -20.67 46.05
CA HIS A 5 -13.37 -20.07 44.84
C HIS A 5 -12.40 -18.97 44.41
N ARG A 6 -11.67 -19.16 43.30
CA ARG A 6 -10.96 -18.06 42.61
C ARG A 6 -12.04 -17.21 41.94
N PRO A 7 -12.08 -15.91 42.19
CA PRO A 7 -12.90 -15.03 41.40
C PRO A 7 -12.35 -15.04 39.98
N ALA A 8 -13.15 -15.42 38.99
CA ALA A 8 -12.87 -15.17 37.60
C ALA A 8 -12.87 -13.66 37.39
N PHE A 9 -11.72 -13.06 37.19
CA PHE A 9 -11.64 -11.76 36.57
C PHE A 9 -12.16 -11.93 35.13
N GLN A 10 -13.43 -11.58 34.90
CA GLN A 10 -13.89 -11.25 33.57
C GLN A 10 -13.23 -9.92 33.23
N GLU A 11 -12.11 -9.93 32.49
CA GLU A 11 -11.71 -8.76 31.72
C GLU A 11 -12.88 -8.48 30.80
N GLU A 12 -13.53 -7.31 30.97
CA GLU A 12 -14.53 -6.87 30.03
C GLU A 12 -13.85 -6.77 28.66
N ALA A 13 -14.33 -7.55 27.67
CA ALA A 13 -13.81 -7.54 26.33
C ALA A 13 -13.88 -6.10 25.79
N MET A 14 -12.73 -5.56 25.39
CA MET A 14 -12.65 -4.23 24.83
C MET A 14 -13.23 -4.25 23.41
N ARG A 15 -14.18 -3.35 23.12
CA ARG A 15 -14.73 -3.20 21.76
C ARG A 15 -14.04 -2.06 21.03
N LEU A 16 -13.49 -2.37 19.89
CA LEU A 16 -12.75 -1.42 19.05
C LEU A 16 -13.40 -1.29 17.67
N PRO A 17 -13.54 -0.06 17.14
CA PRO A 17 -14.00 0.13 15.76
C PRO A 17 -12.99 -0.45 14.79
N MET A 18 -13.51 -1.11 13.76
CA MET A 18 -12.71 -1.62 12.64
C MET A 18 -13.41 -1.32 11.33
N TYR A 19 -12.61 -0.89 10.36
CA TYR A 19 -13.03 -0.67 8.98
C TYR A 19 -12.16 -1.53 8.07
N GLN A 20 -12.74 -2.05 6.99
CA GLN A 20 -11.97 -2.56 5.87
C GLN A 20 -12.21 -1.66 4.68
N VAL A 21 -11.14 -1.16 4.10
CA VAL A 21 -11.16 -0.19 3.01
C VAL A 21 -10.36 -0.73 1.84
N ASP A 22 -10.97 -0.74 0.67
CA ASP A 22 -10.28 -1.00 -0.60
C ASP A 22 -9.70 0.33 -1.10
N ALA A 23 -8.38 0.47 -1.09
CA ALA A 23 -7.66 1.68 -1.50
C ALA A 23 -7.27 1.62 -2.99
N PHE A 24 -7.21 2.79 -3.65
CA PHE A 24 -6.92 2.95 -5.08
C PHE A 24 -7.99 2.33 -6.00
N THR A 25 -9.24 2.40 -5.57
CA THR A 25 -10.41 1.95 -6.34
C THR A 25 -11.65 2.72 -5.91
N ASP A 26 -12.59 2.90 -6.82
CA ASP A 26 -13.94 3.41 -6.59
C ASP A 26 -14.98 2.28 -6.44
N SER A 27 -14.55 1.04 -6.61
CA SER A 27 -15.42 -0.13 -6.67
C SER A 27 -15.01 -1.19 -5.64
N LEU A 28 -15.98 -1.81 -4.99
CA LEU A 28 -15.75 -2.92 -4.06
C LEU A 28 -15.02 -4.09 -4.75
N PHE A 29 -14.16 -4.76 -3.98
CA PHE A 29 -13.38 -5.92 -4.39
C PHE A 29 -12.23 -5.61 -5.37
N GLY A 30 -12.04 -4.34 -5.77
CA GLY A 30 -10.86 -3.84 -6.46
C GLY A 30 -9.81 -3.32 -5.47
N GLY A 31 -8.76 -2.67 -6.01
CA GLY A 31 -7.74 -1.98 -5.23
C GLY A 31 -6.97 -2.85 -4.24
N ASN A 32 -6.37 -2.21 -3.26
CA ASN A 32 -5.59 -2.87 -2.21
C ASN A 32 -6.31 -2.75 -0.85
N PRO A 33 -6.78 -3.87 -0.27
CA PRO A 33 -7.54 -3.86 0.97
C PRO A 33 -6.63 -3.64 2.18
N ALA A 34 -7.08 -2.79 3.10
CA ALA A 34 -6.48 -2.63 4.42
C ALA A 34 -7.55 -2.65 5.51
N ALA A 35 -7.25 -3.29 6.63
CA ALA A 35 -7.99 -3.03 7.85
C ALA A 35 -7.50 -1.74 8.49
N VAL A 36 -8.42 -0.99 9.11
CA VAL A 36 -8.13 0.27 9.79
C VAL A 36 -8.83 0.27 11.14
N CYS A 37 -8.05 0.37 12.21
CA CYS A 37 -8.51 0.35 13.60
C CYS A 37 -8.13 1.68 14.28
N PRO A 38 -9.02 2.67 14.34
CA PRO A 38 -8.87 3.83 15.22
C PRO A 38 -8.86 3.38 16.68
N LEU A 39 -7.83 3.76 17.43
CA LEU A 39 -7.68 3.39 18.83
C LEU A 39 -7.83 4.61 19.75
N PRO A 40 -8.47 4.46 20.94
CA PRO A 40 -8.47 5.51 21.95
C PRO A 40 -7.10 5.69 22.63
N ALA A 41 -6.32 4.62 22.73
CA ALA A 41 -4.95 4.56 23.23
C ALA A 41 -4.25 3.33 22.63
N TRP A 42 -2.92 3.32 22.65
CA TRP A 42 -2.14 2.18 22.14
C TRP A 42 -2.44 0.90 22.92
N LEU A 43 -2.64 -0.18 22.16
CA LEU A 43 -2.65 -1.54 22.67
C LEU A 43 -1.21 -2.07 22.77
N PRO A 44 -0.99 -3.15 23.53
CA PRO A 44 0.27 -3.88 23.46
C PRO A 44 0.60 -4.33 22.02
N ASP A 45 1.86 -4.26 21.63
CA ASP A 45 2.30 -4.62 20.27
C ASP A 45 1.87 -6.05 19.88
N ALA A 46 1.95 -7.00 20.82
CA ALA A 46 1.52 -8.37 20.60
C ALA A 46 0.01 -8.46 20.28
N THR A 47 -0.83 -7.61 20.88
CA THR A 47 -2.27 -7.56 20.62
C THR A 47 -2.55 -7.00 19.22
N MET A 48 -1.87 -5.89 18.85
CA MET A 48 -2.01 -5.33 17.49
C MET A 48 -1.54 -6.31 16.42
N GLN A 49 -0.44 -7.03 16.69
CA GLN A 49 0.05 -8.09 15.79
C GLN A 49 -0.94 -9.25 15.67
N ALA A 50 -1.58 -9.67 16.76
CA ALA A 50 -2.59 -10.73 16.75
C ALA A 50 -3.84 -10.31 15.96
N ILE A 51 -4.30 -9.07 16.12
CA ILE A 51 -5.42 -8.51 15.33
C ILE A 51 -5.07 -8.50 13.84
N ALA A 52 -3.86 -8.07 13.48
CA ALA A 52 -3.41 -8.05 12.09
C ALA A 52 -3.34 -9.47 11.49
N ALA A 53 -2.87 -10.44 12.27
CA ALA A 53 -2.84 -11.85 11.86
C ALA A 53 -4.25 -12.43 11.67
N GLU A 54 -5.20 -12.11 12.56
CA GLU A 54 -6.61 -12.56 12.46
C GLU A 54 -7.31 -11.94 11.26
N ASN A 55 -7.08 -10.64 10.99
CA ASN A 55 -7.63 -9.96 9.82
C ASN A 55 -7.11 -10.55 8.50
N ASN A 56 -5.88 -11.06 8.49
CA ASN A 56 -5.24 -11.71 7.36
C ASN A 56 -5.34 -10.92 6.05
N LEU A 57 -5.27 -9.59 6.14
CA LEU A 57 -5.15 -8.65 5.03
C LEU A 57 -3.69 -8.29 4.80
N ALA A 58 -3.38 -7.62 3.68
CA ALA A 58 -2.02 -7.16 3.40
C ALA A 58 -1.46 -6.39 4.60
N GLU A 59 -2.19 -5.38 5.09
CA GLU A 59 -1.88 -4.67 6.34
C GLU A 59 -3.14 -4.32 7.14
N THR A 60 -2.94 -4.24 8.46
CA THR A 60 -3.84 -3.58 9.39
C THR A 60 -3.18 -2.32 9.91
N ALA A 61 -3.83 -1.18 9.71
CA ALA A 61 -3.43 0.12 10.22
C ALA A 61 -4.08 0.38 11.58
N PHE A 62 -3.26 0.81 12.54
CA PHE A 62 -3.71 1.29 13.84
C PHE A 62 -3.29 2.74 14.00
N PHE A 63 -4.19 3.60 14.44
CA PHE A 63 -3.82 4.97 14.74
C PHE A 63 -4.47 5.50 16.01
N VAL A 64 -3.74 6.38 16.69
CA VAL A 64 -4.16 7.07 17.91
C VAL A 64 -4.08 8.57 17.67
N ARG A 65 -5.08 9.30 18.14
CA ARG A 65 -5.09 10.77 18.03
C ARG A 65 -4.01 11.38 18.91
N ASP A 66 -3.26 12.33 18.36
CA ASP A 66 -2.26 13.12 19.07
C ASP A 66 -2.39 14.61 18.68
N GLY A 67 -3.12 15.35 19.50
CA GLY A 67 -3.45 16.74 19.22
C GLY A 67 -4.29 16.90 17.96
N ASN A 68 -3.74 17.56 16.95
CA ASN A 68 -4.40 17.80 15.66
C ASN A 68 -3.96 16.80 14.57
N GLU A 69 -3.12 15.85 14.90
CA GLU A 69 -2.64 14.78 14.03
C GLU A 69 -2.99 13.41 14.61
N TYR A 70 -2.55 12.37 13.93
CA TYR A 70 -2.61 10.99 14.41
C TYR A 70 -1.21 10.38 14.40
N VAL A 71 -0.94 9.45 15.30
CA VAL A 71 0.21 8.55 15.21
C VAL A 71 -0.27 7.26 14.56
N LEU A 72 0.41 6.79 13.54
CA LEU A 72 -0.01 5.68 12.69
C LEU A 72 1.07 4.59 12.67
N ARG A 73 0.62 3.33 12.77
CA ARG A 73 1.44 2.13 12.69
C ARG A 73 0.73 1.09 11.80
N TRP A 74 1.51 0.25 11.12
CA TRP A 74 1.00 -0.77 10.21
C TRP A 74 1.59 -2.14 10.53
N PHE A 75 0.74 -3.15 10.51
CA PHE A 75 1.12 -4.52 10.77
C PHE A 75 0.64 -5.41 9.62
N THR A 76 1.57 -6.17 9.04
CA THR A 76 1.23 -7.34 8.23
C THR A 76 0.74 -8.46 9.14
N PRO A 77 0.24 -9.59 8.64
CA PRO A 77 -0.07 -10.75 9.48
C PRO A 77 1.10 -11.26 10.34
N THR A 78 2.34 -10.89 10.02
CA THR A 78 3.54 -11.46 10.67
C THR A 78 4.46 -10.44 11.34
N VAL A 79 4.49 -9.20 10.86
CA VAL A 79 5.44 -8.18 11.36
C VAL A 79 4.87 -6.76 11.26
N GLU A 80 5.36 -5.86 12.10
CA GLU A 80 5.17 -4.41 11.90
C GLU A 80 6.05 -3.92 10.76
N VAL A 81 5.54 -3.00 9.93
CA VAL A 81 6.26 -2.40 8.80
C VAL A 81 6.44 -0.89 8.98
N ASP A 82 7.52 -0.37 8.42
CA ASP A 82 7.95 1.02 8.62
C ASP A 82 7.16 2.03 7.78
N LEU A 83 6.55 1.57 6.68
CA LEU A 83 5.78 2.40 5.74
C LEU A 83 4.79 1.55 4.94
N CYS A 84 3.53 2.00 4.87
CA CYS A 84 2.52 1.41 4.01
C CYS A 84 1.63 2.49 3.39
N GLY A 85 1.73 2.69 2.07
CA GLY A 85 1.02 3.76 1.35
C GLY A 85 -0.50 3.52 1.29
N HIS A 86 -0.94 2.34 0.83
CA HIS A 86 -2.37 2.06 0.66
C HIS A 86 -3.14 2.05 1.99
N ALA A 87 -2.53 1.52 3.06
CA ALA A 87 -3.14 1.54 4.39
C ALA A 87 -3.15 2.95 5.02
N THR A 88 -2.21 3.83 4.63
CA THR A 88 -2.25 5.26 4.99
C THR A 88 -3.40 5.97 4.27
N LEU A 89 -3.58 5.73 2.97
CA LEU A 89 -4.70 6.26 2.20
C LEU A 89 -6.04 5.78 2.78
N ALA A 90 -6.15 4.48 3.10
CA ALA A 90 -7.30 3.89 3.77
C ALA A 90 -7.57 4.54 5.14
N SER A 91 -6.52 4.83 5.92
CA SER A 91 -6.64 5.55 7.21
C SER A 91 -7.16 6.97 7.02
N GLY A 92 -6.67 7.68 5.99
CA GLY A 92 -7.19 8.98 5.59
C GLY A 92 -8.68 8.92 5.20
N HIS A 93 -9.07 7.89 4.44
CA HIS A 93 -10.47 7.65 4.09
C HIS A 93 -11.36 7.49 5.33
N VAL A 94 -10.92 6.70 6.33
CA VAL A 94 -11.66 6.52 7.59
C VAL A 94 -11.79 7.82 8.35
N VAL A 95 -10.71 8.62 8.45
CA VAL A 95 -10.78 9.94 9.12
C VAL A 95 -11.79 10.84 8.42
N PHE A 96 -11.73 10.98 7.11
CA PHE A 96 -12.59 11.90 6.36
C PHE A 96 -14.04 11.42 6.23
N SER A 97 -14.30 10.12 6.27
CA SER A 97 -15.65 9.60 6.08
C SER A 97 -16.41 9.40 7.40
N PHE A 98 -15.71 9.09 8.49
CA PHE A 98 -16.36 8.66 9.73
C PHE A 98 -15.97 9.46 10.97
N LEU A 99 -14.73 9.99 11.04
CA LEU A 99 -14.23 10.64 12.27
C LEU A 99 -14.31 12.17 12.19
N GLU A 100 -13.83 12.74 11.09
CA GLU A 100 -13.73 14.19 10.87
C GLU A 100 -14.17 14.56 9.44
N PRO A 101 -15.49 14.48 9.10
CA PRO A 101 -15.96 14.65 7.70
C PRO A 101 -15.67 16.03 7.08
N GLN A 102 -15.48 17.06 7.90
CA GLN A 102 -15.19 18.44 7.44
C GLN A 102 -13.69 18.67 7.20
N ARG A 103 -12.84 17.70 7.56
CA ARG A 103 -11.40 17.81 7.42
C ARG A 103 -10.99 17.54 5.98
N GLU A 104 -10.09 18.36 5.43
CA GLU A 104 -9.58 18.20 4.07
C GLU A 104 -8.15 17.63 4.01
N THR A 105 -7.43 17.72 5.12
CA THR A 105 -6.04 17.24 5.20
C THR A 105 -5.77 16.67 6.58
N VAL A 106 -5.17 15.50 6.64
CA VAL A 106 -4.77 14.83 7.88
C VAL A 106 -3.29 14.46 7.83
N GLY A 107 -2.58 14.75 8.93
CA GLY A 107 -1.20 14.31 9.16
C GLY A 107 -1.18 13.02 9.98
N PHE A 108 -0.42 12.06 9.51
CA PHE A 108 -0.12 10.82 10.20
C PHE A 108 1.37 10.77 10.55
N ARG A 109 1.70 11.01 11.79
CA ARG A 109 3.07 10.85 12.29
C ARG A 109 3.37 9.36 12.46
N THR A 110 4.49 8.92 11.90
CA THR A 110 4.93 7.52 11.93
C THR A 110 6.16 7.35 12.80
N LEU A 111 6.50 6.12 13.13
CA LEU A 111 7.68 5.84 13.95
C LEU A 111 9.01 6.10 13.19
N LYS A 112 9.04 5.84 11.86
CA LYS A 112 10.29 5.86 11.08
C LYS A 112 10.21 6.67 9.78
N ALA A 113 9.04 6.81 9.17
CA ALA A 113 8.89 7.50 7.88
C ALA A 113 8.55 8.99 7.98
N GLY A 114 8.59 9.57 9.19
CA GLY A 114 8.18 10.96 9.42
C GLY A 114 6.66 11.14 9.37
N THR A 115 6.20 12.35 9.06
CA THR A 115 4.76 12.64 8.91
C THR A 115 4.33 12.42 7.46
N LEU A 116 3.35 11.57 7.28
CA LEU A 116 2.67 11.36 6.01
C LEU A 116 1.38 12.17 5.98
N THR A 117 1.15 12.90 4.90
CA THR A 117 -0.05 13.73 4.75
C THR A 117 -0.98 13.10 3.73
N VAL A 118 -2.25 12.99 4.08
CA VAL A 118 -3.34 12.63 3.17
C VAL A 118 -4.25 13.83 3.01
N SER A 119 -4.52 14.24 1.77
CA SER A 119 -5.41 15.36 1.45
C SER A 119 -6.55 14.91 0.55
N ARG A 120 -7.74 15.44 0.79
CA ARG A 120 -8.90 15.23 -0.09
C ARG A 120 -8.79 16.17 -1.29
N ARG A 121 -8.99 15.64 -2.50
CA ARG A 121 -9.03 16.39 -3.77
C ARG A 121 -10.19 15.87 -4.63
N GLY A 122 -11.37 16.49 -4.48
CA GLY A 122 -12.58 15.95 -5.08
C GLY A 122 -12.89 14.54 -4.55
N ASP A 123 -12.99 13.58 -5.45
CA ASP A 123 -13.32 12.19 -5.13
C ASP A 123 -12.10 11.32 -4.83
N ILE A 124 -10.89 11.88 -4.89
CA ILE A 124 -9.67 11.14 -4.60
C ILE A 124 -8.96 11.65 -3.34
N LEU A 125 -8.18 10.77 -2.75
CA LEU A 125 -7.26 11.06 -1.65
C LEU A 125 -5.84 11.09 -2.20
N VAL A 126 -5.06 12.09 -1.83
CA VAL A 126 -3.71 12.33 -2.36
C VAL A 126 -2.70 12.30 -1.24
N MET A 127 -1.64 11.54 -1.44
CA MET A 127 -0.44 11.49 -0.59
C MET A 127 0.75 12.06 -1.34
N ASP A 128 1.75 12.55 -0.61
CA ASP A 128 2.96 13.15 -1.14
C ASP A 128 4.21 12.40 -0.66
N PHE A 129 5.02 11.92 -1.60
CA PHE A 129 6.23 11.13 -1.33
C PHE A 129 7.45 11.67 -2.07
N PRO A 130 8.68 11.37 -1.61
CA PRO A 130 9.88 11.65 -2.38
C PRO A 130 9.91 10.84 -3.68
N ALA A 131 10.35 11.47 -4.77
CA ALA A 131 10.66 10.76 -6.00
C ALA A 131 11.89 9.86 -5.81
N LEU A 132 11.85 8.68 -6.40
CA LEU A 132 12.93 7.69 -6.38
C LEU A 132 13.34 7.31 -7.81
N PRO A 133 14.02 8.20 -8.54
CA PRO A 133 14.38 7.97 -9.94
C PRO A 133 15.26 6.72 -10.10
N ALA A 134 14.80 5.77 -10.91
CA ALA A 134 15.59 4.58 -11.26
C ALA A 134 16.73 4.94 -12.22
N LYS A 135 17.85 4.21 -12.08
CA LYS A 135 19.03 4.30 -12.93
C LYS A 135 19.29 2.95 -13.60
N PRO A 136 19.97 2.91 -14.76
CA PRO A 136 20.42 1.66 -15.36
C PRO A 136 21.14 0.78 -14.32
N ARG A 137 20.72 -0.47 -14.20
CA ARG A 137 21.24 -1.42 -13.22
C ARG A 137 21.17 -2.84 -13.79
N ASP A 138 22.27 -3.56 -13.71
CA ASP A 138 22.30 -4.97 -14.13
C ASP A 138 21.35 -5.80 -13.25
N PRO A 139 20.55 -6.70 -13.85
CA PRO A 139 19.65 -7.55 -13.09
C PRO A 139 20.45 -8.60 -12.29
N PRO A 140 20.01 -8.93 -11.07
CA PRO A 140 20.60 -10.06 -10.34
C PRO A 140 20.27 -11.36 -11.06
N ALA A 141 21.12 -12.35 -10.83
CA ALA A 141 20.94 -13.68 -11.42
C ALA A 141 19.54 -14.23 -11.09
N GLY A 142 18.85 -14.73 -12.10
CA GLY A 142 17.53 -15.33 -11.97
C GLY A 142 16.35 -14.35 -12.08
N LEU A 143 16.53 -13.02 -11.95
CA LEU A 143 15.42 -12.06 -11.99
C LEU A 143 14.58 -12.21 -13.26
N LEU A 144 15.22 -12.13 -14.43
CA LEU A 144 14.51 -12.17 -15.71
C LEU A 144 13.90 -13.54 -16.01
N ALA A 145 14.60 -14.60 -15.63
CA ALA A 145 14.08 -15.95 -15.79
C ALA A 145 12.83 -16.19 -14.93
N ALA A 146 12.81 -15.64 -13.70
CA ALA A 146 11.68 -15.75 -12.80
C ALA A 146 10.50 -14.86 -13.23
N LEU A 147 10.72 -13.65 -13.74
CA LEU A 147 9.66 -12.76 -14.22
C LEU A 147 9.06 -13.24 -15.54
N GLY A 148 9.89 -13.78 -16.44
CA GLY A 148 9.49 -14.16 -17.79
C GLY A 148 9.35 -12.99 -18.75
N GLY A 149 8.95 -13.30 -20.00
CA GLY A 149 8.84 -12.31 -21.08
C GLY A 149 10.20 -11.85 -21.60
N THR A 150 10.19 -10.78 -22.41
CA THR A 150 11.41 -10.18 -22.99
C THR A 150 11.40 -8.68 -22.70
N PRO A 151 11.95 -8.26 -21.55
CA PRO A 151 11.95 -6.85 -21.20
C PRO A 151 12.86 -6.05 -22.12
N ARG A 152 12.44 -4.81 -22.38
CA ARG A 152 13.16 -3.85 -23.18
C ARG A 152 14.28 -3.14 -22.42
N GLU A 153 14.07 -2.86 -21.14
CA GLU A 153 14.96 -2.05 -20.32
C GLU A 153 14.90 -2.48 -18.86
N ILE A 154 16.03 -2.41 -18.16
CA ILE A 154 16.15 -2.75 -16.74
C ILE A 154 16.86 -1.61 -16.04
N LEU A 155 16.21 -1.13 -14.99
CA LEU A 155 16.73 -0.09 -14.12
C LEU A 155 16.53 -0.52 -12.66
N GLY A 156 17.03 0.28 -11.73
CA GLY A 156 16.84 0.06 -10.31
C GLY A 156 16.92 1.34 -9.50
N ALA A 157 16.14 1.40 -8.46
CA ALA A 157 16.25 2.30 -7.33
C ALA A 157 16.36 1.43 -6.07
N ARG A 158 15.39 1.53 -5.14
CA ARG A 158 15.21 0.51 -4.10
C ARG A 158 14.82 -0.83 -4.74
N ASP A 159 13.84 -0.77 -5.62
CA ASP A 159 13.27 -1.91 -6.33
C ASP A 159 13.83 -1.97 -7.76
N TYR A 160 13.82 -3.14 -8.38
CA TYR A 160 14.10 -3.25 -9.81
C TYR A 160 12.91 -2.77 -10.62
N LEU A 161 13.16 -1.95 -11.64
CA LEU A 161 12.19 -1.50 -12.62
C LEU A 161 12.48 -2.22 -13.95
N VAL A 162 11.56 -3.08 -14.35
CA VAL A 162 11.67 -3.91 -15.55
C VAL A 162 10.60 -3.47 -16.55
N VAL A 163 11.04 -2.94 -17.68
CA VAL A 163 10.16 -2.30 -18.67
C VAL A 163 9.92 -3.25 -19.84
N TYR A 164 8.64 -3.44 -20.17
CA TYR A 164 8.16 -4.23 -21.30
C TYR A 164 7.61 -3.31 -22.41
N ASP A 165 7.36 -3.86 -23.59
CA ASP A 165 6.91 -3.07 -24.75
C ASP A 165 5.41 -2.76 -24.69
N THR A 166 4.56 -3.64 -24.12
CA THR A 166 3.10 -3.49 -24.14
C THR A 166 2.43 -3.81 -22.81
N ALA A 167 1.29 -3.18 -22.56
CA ALA A 167 0.43 -3.47 -21.42
C ALA A 167 -0.03 -4.93 -21.39
N ALA A 168 -0.29 -5.51 -22.58
CA ALA A 168 -0.70 -6.90 -22.71
C ALA A 168 0.40 -7.87 -22.25
N GLU A 169 1.67 -7.58 -22.53
CA GLU A 169 2.80 -8.38 -22.00
C GLU A 169 2.85 -8.34 -20.48
N VAL A 170 2.75 -7.16 -19.86
CA VAL A 170 2.76 -7.00 -18.41
C VAL A 170 1.59 -7.76 -17.77
N ALA A 171 0.40 -7.65 -18.34
CA ALA A 171 -0.80 -8.34 -17.85
C ALA A 171 -0.68 -9.87 -17.97
N ALA A 172 -0.05 -10.37 -19.05
CA ALA A 172 0.11 -11.79 -19.33
C ALA A 172 1.24 -12.46 -18.54
N LEU A 173 2.13 -11.72 -17.89
CA LEU A 173 3.23 -12.28 -17.11
C LEU A 173 2.72 -13.28 -16.05
N LYS A 174 3.39 -14.42 -15.97
CA LYS A 174 3.18 -15.45 -14.95
C LYS A 174 4.50 -15.76 -14.25
N PRO A 175 4.95 -14.87 -13.35
CA PRO A 175 6.23 -15.06 -12.69
C PRO A 175 6.29 -16.35 -11.88
N ASP A 176 7.46 -17.00 -11.90
CA ASP A 176 7.77 -18.03 -10.92
C ASP A 176 8.10 -17.36 -9.58
N LEU A 177 7.07 -17.20 -8.75
CA LEU A 177 7.18 -16.50 -7.46
C LEU A 177 8.12 -17.21 -6.49
N ALA A 178 8.24 -18.55 -6.59
CA ALA A 178 9.15 -19.33 -5.75
C ALA A 178 10.62 -19.09 -6.15
N ALA A 179 10.90 -18.98 -7.45
CA ALA A 179 12.20 -18.60 -7.95
C ALA A 179 12.51 -17.13 -7.65
N LEU A 180 11.54 -16.23 -7.89
CA LEU A 180 11.68 -14.79 -7.64
C LEU A 180 11.95 -14.49 -6.16
N GLY A 181 11.36 -15.24 -5.24
CA GLY A 181 11.62 -15.14 -3.80
C GLY A 181 13.03 -15.50 -3.35
N LYS A 182 13.83 -16.11 -4.24
CA LYS A 182 15.25 -16.45 -4.01
C LYS A 182 16.22 -15.48 -4.68
N VAL A 183 15.70 -14.54 -5.48
CA VAL A 183 16.50 -13.52 -6.14
C VAL A 183 16.94 -12.47 -5.13
N ASP A 184 18.18 -12.03 -5.19
CA ASP A 184 18.72 -10.96 -4.34
C ASP A 184 18.18 -9.59 -4.78
N CYS A 185 16.90 -9.35 -4.48
CA CYS A 185 16.25 -8.07 -4.68
C CYS A 185 15.13 -7.88 -3.64
N PHE A 186 14.85 -6.62 -3.29
CA PHE A 186 13.72 -6.32 -2.43
C PHE A 186 12.39 -6.60 -3.13
N ALA A 187 12.22 -6.04 -4.32
CA ALA A 187 11.04 -6.21 -5.14
C ALA A 187 11.33 -5.97 -6.63
N ALA A 188 10.42 -6.43 -7.48
CA ALA A 188 10.41 -6.15 -8.91
C ALA A 188 9.13 -5.40 -9.31
N ILE A 189 9.29 -4.22 -9.88
CA ILE A 189 8.26 -3.45 -10.56
C ILE A 189 8.34 -3.80 -12.05
N VAL A 190 7.27 -4.30 -12.63
CA VAL A 190 7.16 -4.47 -14.08
C VAL A 190 6.22 -3.41 -14.64
N THR A 191 6.54 -2.82 -15.80
CA THR A 191 5.76 -1.73 -16.37
C THR A 191 5.81 -1.72 -17.89
N ALA A 192 4.81 -1.12 -18.51
CA ALA A 192 4.73 -0.86 -19.94
C ALA A 192 3.88 0.41 -20.20
N PRO A 193 3.94 0.99 -21.42
CA PRO A 193 2.98 2.01 -21.83
C PRO A 193 1.55 1.51 -21.66
N GLY A 194 0.67 2.40 -21.25
CA GLY A 194 -0.77 2.13 -21.18
C GLY A 194 -1.48 2.40 -22.51
N GLU A 195 -2.78 2.15 -22.51
CA GLU A 195 -3.71 2.34 -23.63
C GLU A 195 -5.01 2.98 -23.13
N ASP A 196 -5.86 3.47 -24.02
CA ASP A 196 -7.21 3.96 -23.71
C ASP A 196 -7.25 5.04 -22.59
N GLY A 197 -6.34 6.01 -22.67
CA GLY A 197 -6.26 7.12 -21.70
C GLY A 197 -5.44 6.81 -20.43
N ILE A 198 -4.93 5.59 -20.29
CA ILE A 198 -3.96 5.22 -19.27
C ILE A 198 -2.55 5.48 -19.83
N ASP A 199 -1.73 6.19 -19.06
CA ASP A 199 -0.36 6.54 -19.50
C ASP A 199 0.60 5.37 -19.38
N PHE A 200 0.50 4.61 -18.29
CA PHE A 200 1.29 3.41 -18.08
C PHE A 200 0.58 2.39 -17.18
N VAL A 201 0.97 1.14 -17.35
CA VAL A 201 0.54 0.05 -16.47
C VAL A 201 1.71 -0.50 -15.68
N SER A 202 1.41 -1.13 -14.53
CA SER A 202 2.42 -1.77 -13.69
C SER A 202 1.88 -3.02 -12.98
N ARG A 203 2.80 -3.88 -12.50
CA ARG A 203 2.60 -4.87 -11.44
C ARG A 203 3.78 -4.85 -10.50
N PHE A 204 3.59 -5.33 -9.29
CA PHE A 204 4.61 -5.32 -8.24
C PHE A 204 4.72 -6.68 -7.56
N PHE A 205 5.93 -7.22 -7.49
CA PHE A 205 6.22 -8.53 -6.94
C PHE A 205 7.31 -8.43 -5.86
N ALA A 206 7.01 -8.91 -4.66
CA ALA A 206 7.95 -8.91 -3.52
C ALA A 206 7.85 -10.23 -2.72
N PRO A 207 7.99 -11.41 -3.34
CA PRO A 207 7.80 -12.69 -2.65
C PRO A 207 8.82 -12.92 -1.53
N ALA A 208 10.04 -12.38 -1.62
CA ALA A 208 11.02 -12.43 -0.54
C ALA A 208 10.57 -11.64 0.72
N GLN A 209 9.62 -10.72 0.58
CA GLN A 209 9.04 -9.94 1.68
C GLN A 209 7.70 -10.53 2.16
N GLY A 210 7.32 -11.73 1.70
CA GLY A 210 6.05 -12.36 2.04
C GLY A 210 4.85 -11.84 1.23
N VAL A 211 5.07 -10.98 0.25
CA VAL A 211 4.05 -10.42 -0.64
C VAL A 211 4.27 -10.95 -2.07
N PRO A 212 3.65 -12.06 -2.46
CA PRO A 212 3.84 -12.65 -3.79
C PRO A 212 3.60 -11.65 -4.92
N GLU A 213 2.44 -10.99 -4.92
CA GLU A 213 2.08 -9.87 -5.78
C GLU A 213 1.23 -8.88 -4.96
N ASP A 214 1.66 -7.61 -4.90
CA ASP A 214 0.91 -6.57 -4.21
C ASP A 214 -0.18 -6.00 -5.15
N PRO A 215 -1.46 -5.94 -4.71
CA PRO A 215 -2.55 -5.49 -5.55
C PRO A 215 -2.37 -4.08 -6.12
N VAL A 216 -2.01 -3.10 -5.30
CA VAL A 216 -1.68 -1.72 -5.72
C VAL A 216 -0.62 -1.14 -4.79
N THR A 217 0.49 -0.70 -5.36
CA THR A 217 1.69 -0.31 -4.62
C THR A 217 1.97 1.19 -4.81
N GLY A 218 1.57 2.00 -3.85
CA GLY A 218 1.85 3.44 -3.91
C GLY A 218 3.34 3.75 -4.04
N SER A 219 4.20 3.10 -3.23
CA SER A 219 5.64 3.34 -3.25
C SER A 219 6.33 3.00 -4.57
N ALA A 220 5.81 2.06 -5.37
CA ALA A 220 6.32 1.77 -6.70
C ALA A 220 6.20 2.98 -7.64
N HIS A 221 5.15 3.80 -7.43
CA HIS A 221 4.89 4.98 -8.24
C HIS A 221 5.88 6.12 -7.96
N CYS A 222 6.58 6.11 -6.81
CA CYS A 222 7.72 7.00 -6.57
C CYS A 222 8.86 6.75 -7.57
N THR A 223 8.96 5.54 -8.13
CA THR A 223 9.95 5.17 -9.16
C THR A 223 9.36 5.24 -10.58
N LEU A 224 8.11 4.80 -10.76
CA LEU A 224 7.43 4.78 -12.06
C LEU A 224 7.21 6.19 -12.61
N VAL A 225 6.75 7.13 -11.78
CA VAL A 225 6.40 8.48 -12.22
C VAL A 225 7.61 9.25 -12.78
N PRO A 226 8.77 9.33 -12.14
CA PRO A 226 9.96 9.95 -12.72
C PRO A 226 10.42 9.28 -14.03
N TYR A 227 10.30 7.95 -14.12
CA TYR A 227 10.64 7.21 -15.34
C TYR A 227 9.73 7.62 -16.51
N TRP A 228 8.41 7.54 -16.29
CA TRP A 228 7.43 7.85 -17.33
C TRP A 228 7.37 9.33 -17.67
N ALA A 229 7.64 10.23 -16.70
CA ALA A 229 7.76 11.67 -16.95
C ALA A 229 8.84 11.97 -18.00
N LYS A 230 10.00 11.35 -17.87
CA LYS A 230 11.08 11.48 -18.85
C LYS A 230 10.71 10.88 -20.20
N ARG A 231 9.96 9.78 -20.22
CA ARG A 231 9.58 9.05 -21.43
C ARG A 231 8.49 9.75 -22.23
N LEU A 232 7.48 10.30 -21.53
CA LEU A 232 6.28 10.86 -22.15
C LEU A 232 6.32 12.39 -22.24
N GLY A 233 7.30 13.05 -21.59
CA GLY A 233 7.42 14.51 -21.59
C GLY A 233 6.28 15.23 -20.88
N LYS A 234 5.67 14.62 -19.86
CA LYS A 234 4.58 15.17 -19.07
C LYS A 234 4.82 14.91 -17.57
N ILE A 235 4.05 15.56 -16.72
CA ILE A 235 4.20 15.47 -15.25
C ILE A 235 2.97 14.91 -14.55
N GLU A 236 1.86 14.73 -15.24
CA GLU A 236 0.59 14.26 -14.69
C GLU A 236 0.17 12.98 -15.42
N PHE A 237 -0.26 11.96 -14.69
CA PHE A 237 -0.43 10.61 -15.20
C PHE A 237 -1.67 9.93 -14.65
N GLU A 238 -2.39 9.27 -15.54
CA GLU A 238 -3.34 8.23 -15.20
C GLU A 238 -2.65 6.87 -15.30
N ALA A 239 -2.44 6.20 -14.16
CA ALA A 239 -1.75 4.93 -14.06
C ALA A 239 -2.69 3.82 -13.61
N ARG A 240 -2.39 2.60 -14.04
CA ARG A 240 -3.12 1.41 -13.59
C ARG A 240 -2.16 0.32 -13.17
N GLN A 241 -2.30 -0.18 -11.94
CA GLN A 241 -1.66 -1.43 -11.55
C GLN A 241 -2.59 -2.58 -11.93
N VAL A 242 -2.09 -3.47 -12.83
CA VAL A 242 -2.90 -4.52 -13.48
C VAL A 242 -2.73 -5.88 -12.79
N SER A 243 -2.71 -5.88 -11.47
CA SER A 243 -2.84 -7.10 -10.66
C SER A 243 -4.22 -7.73 -10.82
N ARG A 244 -4.46 -8.90 -10.21
CA ARG A 244 -5.79 -9.54 -10.24
C ARG A 244 -6.91 -8.65 -9.70
N ARG A 245 -6.66 -7.83 -8.67
CA ARG A 245 -7.65 -6.87 -8.13
C ARG A 245 -7.68 -5.58 -8.93
N GLY A 246 -6.54 -5.20 -9.48
CA GLY A 246 -6.36 -3.95 -10.19
C GLY A 246 -6.48 -2.72 -9.30
N GLY A 247 -6.06 -1.57 -9.82
CA GLY A 247 -6.30 -0.29 -9.17
C GLY A 247 -5.84 0.87 -10.03
N ALA A 248 -6.46 2.03 -9.80
CA ALA A 248 -6.24 3.27 -10.54
C ALA A 248 -5.52 4.30 -9.66
N LEU A 249 -4.52 4.93 -10.24
CA LEU A 249 -3.75 5.96 -9.55
C LEU A 249 -3.63 7.20 -10.44
N HIS A 250 -3.92 8.34 -9.88
CA HIS A 250 -3.60 9.64 -10.45
C HIS A 250 -2.29 10.15 -9.85
N CYS A 251 -1.28 10.36 -10.67
CA CYS A 251 0.06 10.71 -10.17
C CYS A 251 0.55 12.03 -10.78
N VAL A 252 1.25 12.82 -9.96
CA VAL A 252 1.86 14.08 -10.41
C VAL A 252 3.31 14.15 -9.95
N LEU A 253 4.23 14.39 -10.88
CA LEU A 253 5.62 14.71 -10.56
C LEU A 253 5.72 16.22 -10.27
N ASP A 254 6.15 16.55 -9.06
CA ASP A 254 6.33 17.93 -8.59
C ASP A 254 7.77 18.11 -8.08
N GLY A 255 8.67 18.46 -8.99
CA GLY A 255 10.11 18.53 -8.70
C GLY A 255 10.67 17.20 -8.25
N GLU A 256 11.15 17.13 -7.01
CA GLU A 256 11.67 15.90 -6.38
C GLU A 256 10.60 15.13 -5.58
N ARG A 257 9.32 15.46 -5.78
CA ARG A 257 8.18 14.85 -5.10
C ARG A 257 7.26 14.18 -6.09
N VAL A 258 6.57 13.15 -5.64
CA VAL A 258 5.50 12.46 -6.38
C VAL A 258 4.24 12.54 -5.54
N ARG A 259 3.21 13.20 -6.05
CA ARG A 259 1.87 13.11 -5.49
C ARG A 259 1.17 11.90 -6.08
N ILE A 260 0.63 11.05 -5.20
CA ILE A 260 -0.02 9.79 -5.57
C ILE A 260 -1.44 9.84 -5.04
N GLY A 261 -2.39 9.88 -5.93
CA GLY A 261 -3.82 9.95 -5.65
C GLY A 261 -4.56 8.69 -6.06
N GLY A 262 -5.68 8.43 -5.36
CA GLY A 262 -6.61 7.38 -5.72
C GLY A 262 -7.89 7.47 -4.90
N ALA A 263 -8.97 6.87 -5.42
CA ALA A 263 -10.20 6.71 -4.68
C ALA A 263 -10.04 5.64 -3.59
N ALA A 264 -10.97 5.61 -2.64
CA ALA A 264 -11.05 4.56 -1.64
C ALA A 264 -12.51 4.29 -1.31
N VAL A 265 -12.85 3.02 -1.12
CA VAL A 265 -14.21 2.60 -0.80
C VAL A 265 -14.23 1.70 0.44
N THR A 266 -15.18 1.96 1.34
CA THR A 266 -15.37 1.14 2.54
C THR A 266 -16.08 -0.17 2.17
N TYR A 267 -15.44 -1.31 2.45
CA TYR A 267 -16.05 -2.63 2.30
C TYR A 267 -16.78 -3.07 3.57
N LEU A 268 -16.16 -2.83 4.75
CA LEU A 268 -16.72 -3.24 6.03
C LEU A 268 -16.58 -2.11 7.05
N GLN A 269 -17.62 -1.94 7.87
CA GLN A 269 -17.61 -1.15 9.10
C GLN A 269 -18.19 -2.00 10.23
N GLY A 270 -17.46 -2.10 11.35
CA GLY A 270 -17.91 -2.92 12.48
C GLY A 270 -17.08 -2.68 13.72
N GLN A 271 -17.12 -3.66 14.62
CA GLN A 271 -16.33 -3.68 15.85
C GLN A 271 -15.70 -5.04 16.03
N ILE A 272 -14.53 -5.07 16.61
CA ILE A 272 -13.85 -6.29 17.08
C ILE A 272 -13.85 -6.31 18.61
N GLU A 273 -13.85 -7.49 19.19
CA GLU A 273 -13.71 -7.72 20.63
C GLU A 273 -12.27 -8.21 20.89
N VAL A 274 -11.60 -7.57 21.85
CA VAL A 274 -10.19 -7.82 22.19
C VAL A 274 -10.01 -8.04 23.66
#